data_f07c0270e962584fc5214b147331a167
#
_entry.id   f07c0270e962584fc5214b147331a167
#
_cell.length_a   1.000
_cell.length_b   1.000
_cell.length_c   1.000
_cell.angle_alpha   90.00
_cell.angle_beta   90.00
_cell.angle_gamma   90.00
#
_symmetry.space_group_name_H-M   'P 1'
#
loop_
_entity.id
_entity.type
_entity.pdbx_description
1 polymer ?
#
loop_
_entity_poly.entity_id
_entity_poly.type
_entity_poly.pdbx_seq_one_letter_code
_entity_poly.pdbx_strand_id
1 'polypeptide(L)'
;MSAEQGQGREGKMGLQMLVVDDSPVTRKMVRRAIGLCGLEVAEVHEAGNGAEALTQLASHRVDLVLADINMPVMNGVELVERMARDPGLAAIPVVIVATPMSQDRVEFVLDKGARAYLAKPFRPEALRDVVVQILGPKGVVHV
;
A
#
# COMPACT_ATOMS: atom_id res chain seq x y z
N MET A 1 -27.16 11.84 2.04
CA MET A 1 -26.52 11.88 2.54
C MET A 1 -25.66 11.18 2.38
N SER A 2 -25.50 11.04 1.61
CA SER A 2 -24.58 10.42 1.49
C SER A 2 -23.99 10.23 2.67
N ALA A 3 -24.53 10.65 3.43
CA ALA A 3 -24.00 10.55 4.62
C ALA A 3 -23.83 9.15 4.92
N GLU A 4 -24.57 8.35 4.33
CA GLU A 4 -24.49 7.12 4.65
C GLU A 4 -23.28 6.53 4.35
N GLN A 5 -22.83 6.76 3.26
CA GLN A 5 -21.69 6.16 2.95
C GLN A 5 -20.71 6.72 3.78
N GLY A 6 -20.91 7.86 4.14
CA GLY A 6 -19.99 8.47 4.99
C GLY A 6 -20.03 7.73 6.27
N GLN A 7 -21.20 7.22 6.61
CA GLN A 7 -21.30 6.63 7.82
C GLN A 7 -20.57 5.41 7.99
N GLY A 8 -20.58 4.62 7.04
CA GLY A 8 -19.85 3.41 7.08
C GLY A 8 -18.44 3.73 7.40
N ARG A 9 -17.93 4.82 6.83
CA ARG A 9 -16.60 5.11 7.07
C ARG A 9 -16.40 5.84 8.32
N GLU A 10 -17.33 6.56 8.77
CA GLU A 10 -17.16 7.27 9.99
C GLU A 10 -16.97 6.32 11.12
N GLY A 11 -17.47 5.13 11.00
CA GLY A 11 -17.30 4.17 12.06
C GLY A 11 -15.92 3.55 12.02
N LYS A 12 -15.13 3.83 10.97
CA LYS A 12 -13.82 3.26 10.85
C LYS A 12 -12.81 4.34 10.75
N MET A 13 -12.24 4.68 11.88
CA MET A 13 -11.22 5.70 11.89
C MET A 13 -9.92 5.06 11.48
N GLY A 14 -9.13 5.76 10.76
CA GLY A 14 -7.80 5.30 10.43
C GLY A 14 -7.57 5.07 8.95
N LEU A 15 -6.40 4.54 8.65
CA LEU A 15 -5.95 4.35 7.29
C LEU A 15 -6.58 3.14 6.63
N GLN A 16 -6.77 3.22 5.33
CA GLN A 16 -7.21 2.07 4.54
C GLN A 16 -6.03 1.68 3.66
N MET A 17 -5.56 0.47 3.81
CA MET A 17 -4.38 0.01 3.12
C MET A 17 -4.71 -1.15 2.18
N LEU A 18 -3.93 -1.28 1.11
CA LEU A 18 -4.06 -2.40 0.17
C LEU A 18 -2.73 -3.12 0.10
N VAL A 19 -2.74 -4.42 0.34
CA VAL A 19 -1.54 -5.25 0.27
C VAL A 19 -1.63 -6.09 -0.99
N VAL A 20 -0.64 -5.98 -1.87
CA VAL A 20 -0.63 -6.66 -3.16
C VAL A 20 0.57 -7.58 -3.21
N ASP A 21 0.33 -8.89 -3.25
CA ASP A 21 1.40 -9.88 -3.29
C ASP A 21 0.74 -11.19 -3.70
N ASP A 22 1.38 -11.95 -4.58
CA ASP A 22 0.78 -13.18 -5.07
C ASP A 22 0.86 -14.32 -4.06
N SER A 23 1.60 -14.16 -2.99
CA SER A 23 1.71 -15.16 -1.94
C SER A 23 0.75 -14.86 -0.80
N PRO A 24 -0.22 -15.72 -0.56
CA PRO A 24 -1.15 -15.52 0.56
C PRO A 24 -0.42 -15.50 1.90
N VAL A 25 0.66 -16.27 2.02
CA VAL A 25 1.44 -16.31 3.24
C VAL A 25 2.12 -14.98 3.47
N THR A 26 2.69 -14.39 2.41
CA THR A 26 3.33 -13.10 2.52
C THR A 26 2.31 -12.01 2.86
N ARG A 27 1.13 -12.05 2.23
CA ARG A 27 0.08 -11.07 2.55
C ARG A 27 -0.28 -11.14 4.04
N LYS A 28 -0.34 -12.36 4.58
CA LYS A 28 -0.67 -12.53 5.99
C LYS A 28 0.41 -11.95 6.86
N MET A 29 1.67 -12.13 6.50
CA MET A 29 2.78 -11.58 7.26
C MET A 29 2.77 -10.06 7.24
N VAL A 30 2.46 -9.48 6.08
CA VAL A 30 2.40 -8.03 5.95
C VAL A 30 1.24 -7.48 6.78
N ARG A 31 0.09 -8.15 6.74
CA ARG A 31 -1.05 -7.73 7.55
C ARG A 31 -0.72 -7.78 9.03
N ARG A 32 0.06 -8.77 9.45
CA ARG A 32 0.43 -8.88 10.84
C ARG A 32 1.33 -7.70 11.22
N ALA A 33 2.28 -7.35 10.35
CA ALA A 33 3.16 -6.22 10.61
C ALA A 33 2.36 -4.92 10.70
N ILE A 34 1.34 -4.77 9.86
CA ILE A 34 0.46 -3.61 9.90
C ILE A 34 -0.24 -3.55 11.26
N GLY A 35 -0.72 -4.68 11.75
CA GLY A 35 -1.39 -4.72 13.05
C GLY A 35 -0.48 -4.39 14.22
N LEU A 36 0.84 -4.54 14.04
CA LEU A 36 1.80 -4.30 15.11
C LEU A 36 2.53 -2.97 15.00
N CYS A 37 2.31 -2.24 13.91
CA CYS A 37 3.13 -1.06 13.64
C CYS A 37 2.74 0.19 14.44
N GLY A 38 1.62 0.15 15.13
CA GLY A 38 1.23 1.29 15.95
C GLY A 38 0.43 2.37 15.25
N LEU A 39 0.11 2.16 13.96
CA LEU A 39 -0.72 3.10 13.24
C LEU A 39 -2.17 2.69 13.43
N GLU A 40 -3.07 3.66 13.31
CA GLU A 40 -4.47 3.32 13.38
C GLU A 40 -4.93 2.98 11.97
N VAL A 41 -5.24 1.72 11.73
CA VAL A 41 -5.61 1.22 10.41
C VAL A 41 -7.04 0.72 10.48
N ALA A 42 -7.90 1.28 9.64
CA ALA A 42 -9.31 0.91 9.65
C ALA A 42 -9.56 -0.39 8.89
N GLU A 43 -8.94 -0.55 7.76
CA GLU A 43 -9.09 -1.77 6.97
C GLU A 43 -7.87 -2.09 6.15
N VAL A 44 -7.65 -3.37 5.90
CA VAL A 44 -6.59 -3.83 5.03
C VAL A 44 -7.23 -4.70 3.95
N HIS A 45 -7.11 -4.26 2.71
CA HIS A 45 -7.61 -5.01 1.55
C HIS A 45 -6.45 -5.79 0.95
N GLU A 46 -6.72 -6.84 0.22
CA GLU A 46 -5.69 -7.67 -0.37
C GLU A 46 -5.91 -7.91 -1.85
N ALA A 47 -4.84 -8.09 -2.59
CA ALA A 47 -4.88 -8.45 -4.00
C ALA A 47 -3.70 -9.36 -4.31
N GLY A 48 -3.88 -10.28 -5.25
CA GLY A 48 -2.85 -11.25 -5.61
C GLY A 48 -1.97 -10.80 -6.76
N ASN A 49 -2.31 -9.71 -7.43
CA ASN A 49 -1.50 -9.16 -8.52
C ASN A 49 -1.96 -7.75 -8.82
N GLY A 50 -1.29 -7.09 -9.76
CA GLY A 50 -1.61 -5.70 -10.07
C GLY A 50 -3.00 -5.50 -10.66
N ALA A 51 -3.49 -6.46 -11.43
CA ALA A 51 -4.82 -6.34 -12.02
C ALA A 51 -5.90 -6.40 -10.95
N GLU A 52 -5.74 -7.30 -9.98
CA GLU A 52 -6.67 -7.40 -8.87
C GLU A 52 -6.58 -6.15 -8.01
N ALA A 53 -5.37 -5.60 -7.88
CA ALA A 53 -5.18 -4.36 -7.12
C ALA A 53 -5.99 -3.23 -7.73
N LEU A 54 -5.99 -3.10 -9.06
CA LEU A 54 -6.76 -2.07 -9.72
C LEU A 54 -8.26 -2.24 -9.46
N THR A 55 -8.73 -3.48 -9.40
CA THR A 55 -10.12 -3.77 -9.09
C THR A 55 -10.44 -3.32 -7.66
N GLN A 56 -9.55 -3.61 -6.71
CA GLN A 56 -9.75 -3.19 -5.33
C GLN A 56 -9.76 -1.67 -5.22
N LEU A 57 -8.87 -1.01 -5.97
CA LEU A 57 -8.79 0.45 -5.94
C LEU A 57 -10.04 1.11 -6.52
N ALA A 58 -10.71 0.44 -7.45
CA ALA A 58 -11.94 0.95 -8.01
C ALA A 58 -13.11 0.81 -7.04
N SER A 59 -13.03 -0.12 -6.09
CA SER A 59 -14.12 -0.44 -5.18
C SER A 59 -13.97 0.15 -3.79
N HIS A 60 -12.77 0.52 -3.40
CA HIS A 60 -12.51 0.95 -2.03
C HIS A 60 -11.64 2.19 -1.99
N ARG A 61 -11.81 3.00 -0.97
CA ARG A 61 -10.93 4.12 -0.75
C ARG A 61 -9.66 3.56 -0.15
N VAL A 62 -8.53 3.85 -0.71
CA VAL A 62 -7.25 3.35 -0.24
C VAL A 62 -6.31 4.52 -0.04
N ASP A 63 -5.65 4.56 1.11
CA ASP A 63 -4.72 5.63 1.45
C ASP A 63 -3.28 5.29 1.08
N LEU A 64 -2.95 4.01 1.02
CA LEU A 64 -1.58 3.60 0.73
C LEU A 64 -1.57 2.15 0.25
N VAL A 65 -0.75 1.86 -0.75
CA VAL A 65 -0.60 0.51 -1.31
C VAL A 65 0.78 -0.02 -0.97
N LEU A 66 0.83 -1.27 -0.49
CA LEU A 66 2.08 -1.99 -0.28
C LEU A 66 2.11 -3.10 -1.32
N ALA A 67 3.03 -3.07 -2.25
CA ALA A 67 3.03 -4.01 -3.37
C ALA A 67 4.36 -4.67 -3.61
N ASP A 68 4.33 -5.97 -3.84
CA ASP A 68 5.51 -6.71 -4.26
C ASP A 68 5.80 -6.38 -5.73
N ILE A 69 6.99 -6.68 -6.20
CA ILE A 69 7.35 -6.45 -7.59
C ILE A 69 6.98 -7.64 -8.45
N ASN A 70 7.37 -8.83 -8.05
CA ASN A 70 7.20 -10.01 -8.89
C ASN A 70 5.86 -10.69 -8.67
N MET A 71 4.95 -10.46 -9.59
CA MET A 71 3.61 -11.06 -9.52
C MET A 71 3.16 -11.42 -10.92
N PRO A 72 2.31 -12.43 -11.07
CA PRO A 72 1.81 -12.81 -12.39
C PRO A 72 0.79 -11.78 -12.87
N VAL A 73 0.42 -11.84 -14.12
CA VAL A 73 -0.58 -11.01 -14.77
C VAL A 73 -0.15 -9.54 -14.87
N MET A 74 0.06 -8.87 -13.75
CA MET A 74 0.55 -7.50 -13.74
C MET A 74 1.46 -7.37 -12.53
N ASN A 75 2.72 -7.05 -12.75
CA ASN A 75 3.69 -6.96 -11.67
C ASN A 75 3.64 -5.59 -10.99
N GLY A 76 4.45 -5.42 -9.96
CA GLY A 76 4.42 -4.20 -9.17
C GLY A 76 4.85 -2.95 -9.92
N VAL A 77 5.81 -3.08 -10.83
CA VAL A 77 6.28 -1.93 -11.61
C VAL A 77 5.17 -1.48 -12.56
N GLU A 78 4.49 -2.45 -13.20
CA GLU A 78 3.40 -2.13 -14.09
C GLU A 78 2.24 -1.49 -13.33
N LEU A 79 1.97 -1.96 -12.13
CA LEU A 79 0.92 -1.39 -11.29
C LEU A 79 1.24 0.07 -10.98
N VAL A 80 2.49 0.33 -10.57
CA VAL A 80 2.91 1.69 -10.23
C VAL A 80 2.74 2.60 -11.45
N GLU A 81 3.16 2.14 -12.63
CA GLU A 81 3.03 2.94 -13.82
C GLU A 81 1.57 3.20 -14.18
N ARG A 82 0.72 2.20 -14.05
CA ARG A 82 -0.69 2.36 -14.38
C ARG A 82 -1.36 3.34 -13.43
N MET A 83 -1.04 3.27 -12.15
CA MET A 83 -1.60 4.18 -11.18
C MET A 83 -1.12 5.61 -11.43
N ALA A 84 0.15 5.76 -11.79
CA ALA A 84 0.71 7.09 -12.03
C ALA A 84 0.04 7.80 -13.20
N ARG A 85 -0.48 7.04 -14.17
CA ARG A 85 -1.12 7.62 -15.34
C ARG A 85 -2.61 7.86 -15.15
N ASP A 86 -3.19 7.34 -14.10
CA ASP A 86 -4.62 7.45 -13.86
C ASP A 86 -4.86 8.60 -12.89
N PRO A 87 -5.52 9.68 -13.33
CA PRO A 87 -5.75 10.83 -12.46
C PRO A 87 -6.47 10.49 -11.16
N GLY A 88 -7.29 9.46 -11.18
CA GLY A 88 -8.00 9.04 -9.99
C GLY A 88 -7.15 8.27 -9.01
N LEU A 89 -5.98 7.76 -9.44
CA LEU A 89 -5.14 6.93 -8.61
C LEU A 89 -3.77 7.53 -8.36
N ALA A 90 -3.39 8.53 -9.14
CA ALA A 90 -2.03 9.06 -9.12
C ALA A 90 -1.60 9.61 -7.75
N ALA A 91 -2.54 10.04 -6.95
CA ALA A 91 -2.21 10.61 -5.65
C ALA A 91 -2.02 9.54 -4.56
N ILE A 92 -2.42 8.29 -4.84
CA ILE A 92 -2.30 7.23 -3.85
C ILE A 92 -0.87 6.72 -3.84
N PRO A 93 -0.15 6.81 -2.74
CA PRO A 93 1.24 6.38 -2.70
C PRO A 93 1.37 4.86 -2.72
N VAL A 94 2.37 4.38 -3.45
CA VAL A 94 2.68 2.96 -3.51
C VAL A 94 4.07 2.77 -2.91
N VAL A 95 4.17 1.86 -1.95
CA VAL A 95 5.43 1.46 -1.35
C VAL A 95 5.72 0.06 -1.89
N ILE A 96 6.87 -0.11 -2.51
CA ILE A 96 7.26 -1.43 -3.00
C ILE A 96 7.84 -2.21 -1.83
N VAL A 97 7.35 -3.43 -1.64
CA VAL A 97 7.79 -4.31 -0.57
C VAL A 97 8.36 -5.55 -1.24
N ALA A 98 9.67 -5.72 -1.22
CA ALA A 98 10.31 -6.78 -1.96
C ALA A 98 11.58 -7.25 -1.28
N THR A 99 12.13 -8.38 -1.74
CA THR A 99 13.42 -8.85 -1.24
C THR A 99 14.46 -7.80 -1.55
N PRO A 100 15.59 -7.78 -0.85
CA PRO A 100 16.59 -6.75 -1.05
C PRO A 100 17.02 -6.60 -2.51
N MET A 101 17.15 -5.37 -2.96
CA MET A 101 17.48 -5.03 -4.34
C MET A 101 18.68 -4.12 -4.37
N SER A 102 19.33 -4.05 -5.54
CA SER A 102 20.44 -3.12 -5.73
C SER A 102 19.92 -1.69 -5.69
N GLN A 103 20.80 -0.76 -5.44
CA GLN A 103 20.45 0.66 -5.42
C GLN A 103 19.90 1.10 -6.78
N ASP A 104 20.48 0.59 -7.88
CA ASP A 104 20.01 0.94 -9.21
C ASP A 104 18.57 0.48 -9.42
N ARG A 105 18.23 -0.69 -8.91
CA ARG A 105 16.89 -1.22 -9.07
C ARG A 105 15.90 -0.41 -8.24
N VAL A 106 16.29 -0.01 -7.05
CA VAL A 106 15.45 0.81 -6.20
C VAL A 106 15.16 2.14 -6.92
N GLU A 107 16.19 2.75 -7.48
CA GLU A 107 16.03 4.02 -8.17
C GLU A 107 15.12 3.87 -9.39
N PHE A 108 15.23 2.75 -10.08
CA PHE A 108 14.41 2.48 -11.23
C PHE A 108 12.93 2.45 -10.83
N VAL A 109 12.61 1.76 -9.75
CA VAL A 109 11.23 1.62 -9.30
C VAL A 109 10.68 2.95 -8.81
N LEU A 110 11.51 3.73 -8.12
CA LEU A 110 11.08 5.04 -7.65
C LEU A 110 10.82 5.99 -8.83
N ASP A 111 11.64 5.88 -9.88
CA ASP A 111 11.46 6.71 -11.05
C ASP A 111 10.15 6.39 -11.76
N LYS A 112 9.64 5.17 -11.61
CA LYS A 112 8.38 4.79 -12.24
C LYS A 112 7.18 5.33 -11.45
N GLY A 113 7.40 5.82 -10.24
CA GLY A 113 6.34 6.43 -9.48
C GLY A 113 6.13 5.91 -8.07
N ALA A 114 6.88 4.88 -7.68
CA ALA A 114 6.77 4.38 -6.31
C ALA A 114 7.32 5.44 -5.36
N ARG A 115 6.73 5.54 -4.18
CA ARG A 115 7.16 6.54 -3.21
C ARG A 115 8.25 6.07 -2.31
N ALA A 116 8.37 4.78 -2.12
CA ALA A 116 9.39 4.23 -1.24
C ALA A 116 9.56 2.74 -1.49
N TYR A 117 10.61 2.19 -0.92
CA TYR A 117 10.90 0.77 -1.01
C TYR A 117 11.16 0.26 0.40
N LEU A 118 10.58 -0.87 0.74
CA LEU A 118 10.74 -1.49 2.04
C LEU A 118 11.21 -2.94 1.82
N ALA A 119 12.39 -3.29 2.30
CA ALA A 119 12.95 -4.62 2.06
C ALA A 119 12.32 -5.67 2.98
N LYS A 120 12.01 -6.83 2.44
CA LYS A 120 11.48 -7.95 3.20
C LYS A 120 12.64 -8.79 3.71
N PRO A 121 12.54 -9.32 4.90
CA PRO A 121 11.51 -9.08 5.90
C PRO A 121 11.74 -7.75 6.59
N PHE A 122 10.66 -7.09 7.00
CA PHE A 122 10.81 -5.80 7.65
C PHE A 122 10.17 -5.83 9.02
N ARG A 123 10.60 -4.93 9.88
CA ARG A 123 10.02 -4.81 11.20
C ARG A 123 8.82 -3.89 11.15
N PRO A 124 7.86 -4.06 12.04
CA PRO A 124 6.71 -3.17 12.09
C PRO A 124 7.12 -1.70 12.21
N GLU A 125 8.21 -1.41 12.93
CA GLU A 125 8.69 -0.04 13.11
C GLU A 125 9.13 0.56 11.78
N ALA A 126 9.76 -0.25 10.92
CA ALA A 126 10.21 0.24 9.62
C ALA A 126 9.00 0.60 8.75
N LEU A 127 7.94 -0.19 8.83
CA LEU A 127 6.73 0.09 8.10
C LEU A 127 6.12 1.40 8.61
N ARG A 128 6.05 1.58 9.93
CA ARG A 128 5.50 2.77 10.51
C ARG A 128 6.27 3.99 10.03
N ASP A 129 7.60 3.92 10.06
CA ASP A 129 8.44 5.05 9.67
C ASP A 129 8.19 5.46 8.21
N VAL A 130 8.06 4.48 7.33
CA VAL A 130 7.82 4.76 5.93
C VAL A 130 6.44 5.42 5.75
N VAL A 131 5.42 4.92 6.42
CA VAL A 131 4.08 5.45 6.30
C VAL A 131 4.03 6.90 6.82
N VAL A 132 4.65 7.15 7.95
CA VAL A 132 4.68 8.49 8.53
C VAL A 132 5.43 9.44 7.60
N GLN A 133 6.51 8.98 7.00
CA GLN A 133 7.29 9.80 6.13
C GLN A 133 6.49 10.19 4.89
N ILE A 134 5.68 9.29 4.37
CA ILE A 134 4.90 9.53 3.17
C ILE A 134 3.63 10.33 3.44
N LEU A 135 2.88 9.93 4.45
CA LEU A 135 1.59 10.55 4.74
C LEU A 135 1.67 11.71 5.71
N GLY A 136 2.76 11.79 6.43
CA GLY A 136 2.96 12.84 7.42
C GLY A 136 2.14 12.59 8.67
N PRO A 137 2.35 13.37 9.70
CA PRO A 137 1.65 13.16 10.95
C PRO A 137 0.15 13.30 10.84
N LYS A 138 -0.31 14.09 9.85
CA LYS A 138 -1.72 14.30 9.72
C LYS A 138 -2.41 13.11 9.14
N GLY A 139 -1.75 12.33 8.36
CA GLY A 139 -2.34 11.16 7.74
C GLY A 139 -2.30 9.97 8.66
N VAL A 140 -1.69 10.12 9.84
CA VAL A 140 -1.55 9.03 10.74
C VAL A 140 -2.22 9.36 12.02
N VAL A 141 -3.12 8.53 12.44
CA VAL A 141 -3.78 8.81 13.65
C VAL A 141 -2.94 8.24 14.72
N HIS A 142 -2.69 9.01 15.68
CA HIS A 142 -1.87 8.56 16.61
C HIS A 142 -2.61 8.19 17.67
N VAL A 143 -2.11 7.63 18.34
CA VAL A 143 -2.69 7.06 19.33
C VAL A 143 -2.35 7.46 20.57
#